data_4de26342259849b1436386c2ed9ca7ef
#
_entry.id   4de26342259849b1436386c2ed9ca7ef
#
_cell.length_a   1.000
_cell.length_b   1.000
_cell.length_c   1.000
_cell.angle_alpha   90.00
_cell.angle_beta   90.00
_cell.angle_gamma   90.00
#
_symmetry.space_group_name_H-M   'P 1'
#
loop_
_entity.id
_entity.type
_entity.pdbx_description
1 polymer ?
#
loop_
_entity_poly.entity_id
_entity_poly.type
_entity_poly.pdbx_seq_one_letter_code
_entity_poly.pdbx_strand_id
1 'polypeptide(L)'
;AQSQGHKLKKQGADSVVCRCPFHQENTPSCVITPSKNLYHCFGCGASGSVLDWLQHTERLTYPQTLLRLRELAGTASSLAAEPVAPASLPRQKLADLDDDGQALLNQVIGFYHQSLLASPEAQQWLAGRGLSHPELVSHFRLGFAGHHGIGGSAGVLPSSSSQEGKRLREKLAGLGVLRAATRQDHFRGCVVMPVIGWAESASVAQRGRVMQLYGRRVQPDHKILKGSPKHLYLPSPLAGVWNEEALKASSEV
;
A
#
# COMPACT_ATOMS: atom_id res chain seq x y z
N ALA A 1 7.56 -25.65 4.73
CA ALA A 1 7.17 -26.72 5.64
C ALA A 1 8.02 -27.97 5.41
N GLN A 2 8.01 -28.56 4.21
CA GLN A 2 8.77 -29.80 3.95
C GLN A 2 10.29 -29.61 4.13
N SER A 3 10.84 -28.50 3.66
CA SER A 3 12.25 -28.11 3.86
C SER A 3 12.64 -27.89 5.33
N GLN A 4 11.66 -27.69 6.21
CA GLN A 4 11.83 -27.56 7.66
C GLN A 4 11.57 -28.87 8.41
N GLY A 5 11.46 -30.01 7.70
CA GLY A 5 11.29 -31.33 8.30
C GLY A 5 9.85 -31.71 8.69
N HIS A 6 8.83 -30.88 8.36
CA HIS A 6 7.45 -31.24 8.63
C HIS A 6 6.96 -32.36 7.73
N LYS A 7 6.41 -33.43 8.33
CA LYS A 7 5.80 -34.54 7.59
C LYS A 7 4.45 -34.09 7.04
N LEU A 8 4.36 -34.02 5.71
CA LEU A 8 3.12 -33.63 5.01
C LEU A 8 2.33 -34.88 4.64
N LYS A 9 1.02 -34.88 4.94
CA LYS A 9 0.07 -35.92 4.47
C LYS A 9 -0.91 -35.28 3.49
N LYS A 10 -1.20 -35.95 2.38
CA LYS A 10 -2.18 -35.47 1.41
C LYS A 10 -3.58 -35.43 2.02
N GLN A 11 -4.31 -34.33 1.84
CA GLN A 11 -5.67 -34.12 2.31
C GLN A 11 -6.49 -33.48 1.19
N GLY A 12 -7.07 -34.29 0.30
CA GLY A 12 -7.79 -33.80 -0.87
C GLY A 12 -6.91 -33.57 -2.11
N ALA A 13 -7.49 -32.91 -3.11
CA ALA A 13 -6.83 -32.71 -4.42
C ALA A 13 -5.67 -31.71 -4.39
N ASP A 14 -5.81 -30.65 -3.59
CA ASP A 14 -4.90 -29.48 -3.60
C ASP A 14 -4.50 -29.06 -2.16
N SER A 15 -4.56 -29.97 -1.21
CA SER A 15 -4.23 -29.64 0.18
C SER A 15 -3.41 -30.73 0.83
N VAL A 16 -2.51 -30.32 1.70
CA VAL A 16 -1.73 -31.20 2.56
C VAL A 16 -1.90 -30.78 4.02
N VAL A 17 -1.82 -31.73 4.95
CA VAL A 17 -1.91 -31.48 6.38
C VAL A 17 -0.62 -31.87 7.07
N CYS A 18 -0.21 -31.09 8.06
CA CYS A 18 0.93 -31.39 8.93
C CYS A 18 0.61 -31.03 10.39
N ARG A 19 1.49 -31.45 11.31
CA ARG A 19 1.48 -30.91 12.67
C ARG A 19 1.83 -29.44 12.63
N CYS A 20 1.09 -28.63 13.37
CA CYS A 20 1.28 -27.20 13.43
C CYS A 20 2.61 -26.83 14.11
N PRO A 21 3.43 -25.95 13.52
CA PRO A 21 4.65 -25.48 14.16
C PRO A 21 4.41 -24.39 15.21
N PHE A 22 3.18 -23.89 15.33
CA PHE A 22 2.83 -22.74 16.18
C PHE A 22 2.22 -23.12 17.52
N HIS A 23 1.83 -24.39 17.70
CA HIS A 23 1.36 -24.95 18.98
C HIS A 23 1.69 -26.43 19.06
N GLN A 24 1.74 -26.96 20.27
CA GLN A 24 1.98 -28.39 20.50
C GLN A 24 0.72 -29.20 20.20
N GLU A 25 0.85 -30.22 19.34
CA GLU A 25 -0.23 -31.15 19.01
C GLU A 25 0.30 -32.53 18.63
N ASN A 26 -0.51 -33.54 18.86
CA ASN A 26 -0.19 -34.91 18.46
C ASN A 26 -0.86 -35.28 17.12
N THR A 27 -2.00 -34.68 16.83
CA THR A 27 -2.78 -34.92 15.61
C THR A 27 -2.59 -33.75 14.63
N PRO A 28 -2.24 -33.99 13.35
CA PRO A 28 -2.06 -32.92 12.39
C PRO A 28 -3.35 -32.11 12.18
N SER A 29 -3.28 -30.79 12.39
CA SER A 29 -4.40 -29.86 12.21
C SER A 29 -4.09 -28.65 11.32
N CYS A 30 -2.84 -28.51 10.88
CA CYS A 30 -2.44 -27.41 10.01
C CYS A 30 -2.55 -27.82 8.54
N VAL A 31 -3.52 -27.24 7.84
CA VAL A 31 -3.77 -27.46 6.41
C VAL A 31 -3.03 -26.41 5.60
N ILE A 32 -2.30 -26.86 4.58
CA ILE A 32 -1.58 -26.03 3.61
C ILE A 32 -2.22 -26.27 2.26
N THR A 33 -2.56 -25.18 1.56
CA THR A 33 -3.13 -25.19 0.20
C THR A 33 -2.11 -24.55 -0.76
N PRO A 34 -1.27 -25.35 -1.44
CA PRO A 34 -0.18 -24.84 -2.28
C PRO A 34 -0.65 -23.90 -3.40
N SER A 35 -1.73 -24.23 -4.12
CA SER A 35 -2.26 -23.40 -5.20
C SER A 35 -2.67 -21.99 -4.76
N LYS A 36 -3.10 -21.85 -3.50
CA LYS A 36 -3.49 -20.56 -2.90
C LYS A 36 -2.34 -19.90 -2.15
N ASN A 37 -1.23 -20.62 -1.96
CA ASN A 37 -0.09 -20.17 -1.16
C ASN A 37 -0.47 -19.79 0.28
N LEU A 38 -1.42 -20.55 0.88
CA LEU A 38 -1.98 -20.27 2.20
C LEU A 38 -1.87 -21.49 3.11
N TYR A 39 -1.78 -21.23 4.42
CA TYR A 39 -1.99 -22.24 5.46
C TYR A 39 -3.06 -21.79 6.46
N HIS A 40 -3.71 -22.75 7.10
CA HIS A 40 -4.63 -22.53 8.20
C HIS A 40 -4.54 -23.70 9.19
N CYS A 41 -4.35 -23.40 10.46
CA CYS A 41 -4.38 -24.39 11.54
C CYS A 41 -5.75 -24.38 12.22
N PHE A 42 -6.44 -25.52 12.17
CA PHE A 42 -7.73 -25.68 12.84
C PHE A 42 -7.62 -25.89 14.36
N GLY A 43 -6.40 -26.14 14.87
CA GLY A 43 -6.16 -26.30 16.32
C GLY A 43 -5.98 -24.97 17.04
N CYS A 44 -5.14 -24.07 16.51
CA CYS A 44 -4.82 -22.79 17.16
C CYS A 44 -5.29 -21.55 16.39
N GLY A 45 -5.91 -21.70 15.21
CA GLY A 45 -6.37 -20.60 14.38
C GLY A 45 -5.26 -19.85 13.60
N ALA A 46 -3.99 -20.25 13.74
CA ALA A 46 -2.90 -19.64 13.00
C ALA A 46 -3.10 -19.80 11.49
N SER A 47 -3.02 -18.71 10.75
CA SER A 47 -3.23 -18.70 9.30
C SER A 47 -2.36 -17.63 8.64
N GLY A 48 -2.06 -17.82 7.36
CA GLY A 48 -1.25 -16.86 6.60
C GLY A 48 -0.72 -17.44 5.29
N SER A 49 0.19 -16.70 4.69
CA SER A 49 0.94 -17.05 3.48
C SER A 49 2.25 -17.77 3.81
N VAL A 50 3.00 -18.16 2.78
CA VAL A 50 4.36 -18.70 2.95
C VAL A 50 5.30 -17.70 3.66
N LEU A 51 5.09 -16.40 3.46
CA LEU A 51 5.86 -15.36 4.14
C LEU A 51 5.58 -15.38 5.65
N ASP A 52 4.30 -15.40 6.02
CA ASP A 52 3.90 -15.46 7.43
C ASP A 52 4.40 -16.74 8.11
N TRP A 53 4.35 -17.86 7.38
CA TRP A 53 4.91 -19.13 7.84
C TRP A 53 6.39 -19.01 8.20
N LEU A 54 7.22 -18.52 7.29
CA LEU A 54 8.66 -18.37 7.51
C LEU A 54 8.99 -17.36 8.61
N GLN A 55 8.30 -16.23 8.63
CA GLN A 55 8.48 -15.22 9.69
C GLN A 55 8.24 -15.81 11.08
N HIS A 56 7.20 -16.60 11.23
CA HIS A 56 6.84 -17.20 12.51
C HIS A 56 7.74 -18.39 12.89
N THR A 57 8.06 -19.27 11.93
CA THR A 57 8.84 -20.49 12.24
C THR A 57 10.33 -20.19 12.40
N GLU A 58 10.88 -19.25 11.62
CA GLU A 58 12.32 -18.91 11.66
C GLU A 58 12.59 -17.58 12.38
N ARG A 59 11.55 -16.92 12.93
CA ARG A 59 11.61 -15.63 13.64
C ARG A 59 12.31 -14.53 12.82
N LEU A 60 12.05 -14.51 11.52
CA LEU A 60 12.69 -13.59 10.58
C LEU A 60 11.91 -12.28 10.48
N THR A 61 12.62 -11.19 10.23
CA THR A 61 12.01 -9.94 9.77
C THR A 61 11.56 -10.09 8.31
N TYR A 62 10.65 -9.23 7.86
CA TYR A 62 10.15 -9.29 6.47
C TYR A 62 11.26 -9.29 5.40
N PRO A 63 12.29 -8.41 5.45
CA PRO A 63 13.41 -8.46 4.50
C PRO A 63 14.17 -9.78 4.53
N GLN A 64 14.45 -10.31 5.74
CA GLN A 64 15.14 -11.60 5.92
C GLN A 64 14.31 -12.76 5.34
N THR A 65 12.98 -12.71 5.51
CA THR A 65 12.08 -13.73 4.96
C THR A 65 12.12 -13.74 3.44
N LEU A 66 12.18 -12.59 2.79
CA LEU A 66 12.31 -12.50 1.32
C LEU A 66 13.63 -13.08 0.84
N LEU A 67 14.74 -12.82 1.54
CA LEU A 67 16.04 -13.43 1.24
C LEU A 67 15.98 -14.95 1.41
N ARG A 68 15.39 -15.42 2.49
CA ARG A 68 15.24 -16.85 2.78
C ARG A 68 14.37 -17.57 1.74
N LEU A 69 13.29 -16.93 1.28
CA LEU A 69 12.49 -17.46 0.19
C LEU A 69 13.27 -17.58 -1.12
N ARG A 70 14.11 -16.59 -1.42
CA ARG A 70 14.99 -16.63 -2.59
C ARG A 70 15.98 -17.79 -2.50
N GLU A 71 16.60 -18.00 -1.37
CA GLU A 71 17.49 -19.15 -1.15
C GLU A 71 16.76 -20.47 -1.37
N LEU A 72 15.54 -20.61 -0.82
CA LEU A 72 14.72 -21.80 -0.98
C LEU A 72 14.23 -22.02 -2.44
N ALA A 73 13.98 -20.93 -3.17
CA ALA A 73 13.58 -20.97 -4.56
C ALA A 73 14.78 -21.12 -5.51
N GLY A 74 15.94 -20.59 -5.17
CA GLY A 74 17.15 -20.57 -6.01
C GLY A 74 17.85 -21.93 -6.15
N THR A 75 17.47 -22.92 -5.37
CA THR A 75 17.92 -24.30 -5.58
C THR A 75 17.26 -25.01 -6.76
N ALA A 76 16.35 -24.33 -7.47
CA ALA A 76 15.56 -24.92 -8.56
C ALA A 76 15.70 -24.27 -9.95
N SER A 77 16.47 -23.20 -10.14
CA SER A 77 16.67 -22.65 -11.49
C SER A 77 17.89 -21.73 -11.57
N SER A 78 18.88 -22.15 -12.34
CA SER A 78 19.94 -21.30 -12.88
C SER A 78 19.39 -20.47 -14.06
N LEU A 79 18.51 -19.54 -13.76
CA LEU A 79 18.25 -18.40 -14.59
C LEU A 79 18.50 -17.20 -13.70
N ALA A 80 19.58 -16.49 -14.00
CA ALA A 80 19.87 -15.19 -13.45
C ALA A 80 18.68 -14.24 -13.74
N ALA A 81 17.65 -14.36 -12.94
CA ALA A 81 16.73 -13.28 -12.71
C ALA A 81 17.36 -12.51 -11.55
N GLU A 82 18.08 -11.45 -11.87
CA GLU A 82 18.26 -10.34 -10.94
C GLU A 82 16.95 -10.15 -10.15
N PRO A 83 17.03 -9.71 -8.85
CA PRO A 83 15.84 -9.42 -8.11
C PRO A 83 15.02 -8.45 -8.95
N VAL A 84 13.98 -8.95 -9.57
CA VAL A 84 12.88 -8.12 -9.99
C VAL A 84 12.22 -7.68 -8.67
N ALA A 85 12.84 -6.73 -7.97
CA ALA A 85 12.05 -5.64 -7.46
C ALA A 85 11.06 -5.37 -8.58
N PRO A 86 9.72 -5.40 -8.37
CA PRO A 86 8.77 -5.12 -9.43
C PRO A 86 9.38 -3.97 -10.20
N ALA A 87 9.72 -4.17 -11.49
CA ALA A 87 10.59 -3.30 -12.24
C ALA A 87 10.13 -1.89 -11.92
N SER A 88 10.79 -1.27 -10.98
CA SER A 88 10.64 0.13 -10.73
C SER A 88 11.38 0.69 -11.93
N LEU A 89 10.65 0.92 -13.02
CA LEU A 89 10.97 2.03 -13.89
C LEU A 89 11.45 3.12 -12.94
N PRO A 90 12.63 3.75 -13.19
CA PRO A 90 13.08 4.85 -12.34
C PRO A 90 11.90 5.79 -12.22
N ARG A 91 11.20 5.70 -11.07
CA ARG A 91 9.94 6.41 -10.93
C ARG A 91 10.30 7.86 -10.94
N GLN A 92 9.82 8.55 -11.93
CA GLN A 92 9.93 9.98 -12.11
C GLN A 92 9.43 10.66 -10.82
N LYS A 93 10.08 11.72 -10.38
CA LYS A 93 9.52 12.57 -9.32
C LYS A 93 8.15 13.06 -9.79
N LEU A 94 7.16 13.10 -8.88
CA LEU A 94 5.84 13.59 -9.27
C LEU A 94 5.88 15.04 -9.78
N ALA A 95 6.80 15.84 -9.26
CA ALA A 95 7.03 17.20 -9.73
C ALA A 95 7.42 17.30 -11.22
N ASP A 96 8.09 16.29 -11.75
CA ASP A 96 8.61 16.26 -13.12
C ASP A 96 7.61 15.65 -14.13
N LEU A 97 6.41 15.26 -13.67
CA LEU A 97 5.34 14.79 -14.54
C LEU A 97 4.93 15.91 -15.52
N ASP A 98 4.46 15.52 -16.68
CA ASP A 98 3.79 16.44 -17.61
C ASP A 98 2.49 17.01 -17.02
N ASP A 99 1.90 17.97 -17.70
CA ASP A 99 0.69 18.64 -17.22
C ASP A 99 -0.51 17.68 -17.17
N ASP A 100 -0.58 16.68 -18.06
CA ASP A 100 -1.60 15.63 -18.03
C ASP A 100 -1.47 14.76 -16.79
N GLY A 101 -0.25 14.36 -16.41
CA GLY A 101 0.02 13.60 -15.20
C GLY A 101 -0.31 14.39 -13.93
N GLN A 102 0.04 15.67 -13.89
CA GLN A 102 -0.30 16.57 -12.79
C GLN A 102 -1.82 16.81 -12.71
N ALA A 103 -2.49 17.01 -13.83
CA ALA A 103 -3.95 17.14 -13.88
C ALA A 103 -4.64 15.88 -13.35
N LEU A 104 -4.16 14.69 -13.72
CA LEU A 104 -4.69 13.44 -13.23
C LEU A 104 -4.49 13.27 -11.72
N LEU A 105 -3.30 13.63 -11.16
CA LEU A 105 -3.08 13.63 -9.71
C LEU A 105 -4.01 14.62 -9.00
N ASN A 106 -4.23 15.79 -9.57
CA ASN A 106 -5.16 16.77 -9.01
C ASN A 106 -6.61 16.27 -9.01
N GLN A 107 -7.03 15.52 -10.03
CA GLN A 107 -8.35 14.84 -10.03
C GLN A 107 -8.46 13.79 -8.92
N VAL A 108 -7.40 12.98 -8.72
CA VAL A 108 -7.33 12.00 -7.62
C VAL A 108 -7.43 12.69 -6.26
N ILE A 109 -6.69 13.78 -6.06
CA ILE A 109 -6.76 14.59 -4.83
C ILE A 109 -8.17 15.15 -4.63
N GLY A 110 -8.79 15.67 -5.70
CA GLY A 110 -10.17 16.14 -5.66
C GLY A 110 -11.15 15.04 -5.24
N PHE A 111 -11.02 13.84 -5.78
CA PHE A 111 -11.82 12.68 -5.36
C PHE A 111 -11.61 12.36 -3.87
N TYR A 112 -10.37 12.28 -3.40
CA TYR A 112 -10.10 12.01 -1.99
C TYR A 112 -10.65 13.13 -1.08
N HIS A 113 -10.56 14.38 -1.51
CA HIS A 113 -11.12 15.51 -0.76
C HIS A 113 -12.63 15.41 -0.61
N GLN A 114 -13.36 15.16 -1.69
CA GLN A 114 -14.81 14.96 -1.64
C GLN A 114 -15.18 13.74 -0.79
N SER A 115 -14.42 12.66 -0.88
CA SER A 115 -14.59 11.46 -0.04
C SER A 115 -14.38 11.76 1.45
N LEU A 116 -13.43 12.64 1.81
CA LEU A 116 -13.25 13.11 3.20
C LEU A 116 -14.46 13.89 3.68
N LEU A 117 -14.94 14.84 2.88
CA LEU A 117 -16.09 15.67 3.24
C LEU A 117 -17.37 14.84 3.43
N ALA A 118 -17.48 13.72 2.73
CA ALA A 118 -18.61 12.77 2.84
C ALA A 118 -18.42 11.70 3.93
N SER A 119 -17.26 11.63 4.63
CA SER A 119 -16.94 10.57 5.59
C SER A 119 -16.89 11.07 7.02
N PRO A 120 -17.92 10.83 7.86
CA PRO A 120 -17.88 11.17 9.28
C PRO A 120 -16.73 10.53 10.04
N GLU A 121 -16.37 9.28 9.70
CA GLU A 121 -15.23 8.56 10.31
C GLU A 121 -13.92 9.30 10.09
N ALA A 122 -13.63 9.71 8.86
CA ALA A 122 -12.41 10.41 8.54
C ALA A 122 -12.36 11.81 9.14
N GLN A 123 -13.50 12.52 9.19
CA GLN A 123 -13.62 13.82 9.85
C GLN A 123 -13.40 13.71 11.36
N GLN A 124 -13.98 12.70 12.02
CA GLN A 124 -13.77 12.43 13.44
C GLN A 124 -12.29 12.08 13.72
N TRP A 125 -11.65 11.33 12.83
CA TRP A 125 -10.25 11.01 12.95
C TRP A 125 -9.35 12.26 12.88
N LEU A 126 -9.65 13.21 11.98
CA LEU A 126 -8.98 14.51 11.89
C LEU A 126 -9.23 15.36 13.14
N ALA A 127 -10.47 15.42 13.63
CA ALA A 127 -10.84 16.16 14.83
C ALA A 127 -10.05 15.67 16.05
N GLY A 128 -9.91 14.37 16.23
CA GLY A 128 -9.10 13.78 17.29
C GLY A 128 -7.60 14.12 17.23
N ARG A 129 -7.13 14.78 16.15
CA ARG A 129 -5.75 15.23 15.94
C ARG A 129 -5.60 16.75 15.82
N GLY A 130 -6.68 17.49 16.04
CA GLY A 130 -6.68 18.95 15.89
C GLY A 130 -6.60 19.44 14.44
N LEU A 131 -6.87 18.57 13.45
CA LEU A 131 -6.75 18.87 12.02
C LEU A 131 -8.11 19.09 11.34
N SER A 132 -9.16 19.42 12.11
CA SER A 132 -10.54 19.53 11.61
C SER A 132 -10.95 20.95 11.19
N HIS A 133 -10.07 21.95 11.33
CA HIS A 133 -10.43 23.31 10.94
C HIS A 133 -10.75 23.35 9.42
N PRO A 134 -11.92 23.91 9.03
CA PRO A 134 -12.36 23.86 7.63
C PRO A 134 -11.38 24.52 6.65
N GLU A 135 -10.76 25.63 7.03
CA GLU A 135 -9.75 26.30 6.20
C GLU A 135 -8.52 25.43 6.02
N LEU A 136 -8.05 24.72 7.07
CA LEU A 136 -6.94 23.80 6.98
C LEU A 136 -7.26 22.65 6.03
N VAL A 137 -8.44 22.05 6.19
CA VAL A 137 -8.90 20.94 5.35
C VAL A 137 -8.97 21.35 3.89
N SER A 138 -9.51 22.54 3.60
CA SER A 138 -9.62 23.07 2.23
C SER A 138 -8.28 23.50 1.66
N HIS A 139 -7.49 24.29 2.40
CA HIS A 139 -6.21 24.85 1.95
C HIS A 139 -5.24 23.73 1.57
N PHE A 140 -5.06 22.73 2.44
CA PHE A 140 -4.20 21.58 2.18
C PHE A 140 -4.88 20.48 1.37
N ARG A 141 -6.12 20.66 0.96
CA ARG A 141 -6.88 19.66 0.18
C ARG A 141 -6.82 18.28 0.81
N LEU A 142 -6.93 18.21 2.16
CA LEU A 142 -6.90 16.94 2.87
C LEU A 142 -7.98 16.02 2.32
N GLY A 143 -7.68 14.73 2.20
CA GLY A 143 -8.56 13.76 1.58
C GLY A 143 -8.68 12.46 2.36
N PHE A 144 -9.59 11.61 1.93
CA PHE A 144 -9.74 10.24 2.42
C PHE A 144 -9.93 9.29 1.26
N ALA A 145 -9.07 8.29 1.12
CA ALA A 145 -9.18 7.34 0.02
C ALA A 145 -10.36 6.36 0.17
N GLY A 146 -11.04 6.37 1.32
CA GLY A 146 -12.16 5.46 1.59
C GLY A 146 -11.72 4.00 1.74
N HIS A 147 -12.67 3.16 2.14
CA HIS A 147 -12.39 1.73 2.31
C HIS A 147 -12.31 0.98 0.98
N HIS A 148 -12.87 1.52 -0.08
CA HIS A 148 -12.83 0.94 -1.43
C HIS A 148 -11.78 1.59 -2.33
N GLY A 149 -11.35 2.81 -2.00
CA GLY A 149 -10.44 3.61 -2.80
C GLY A 149 -11.03 4.05 -4.14
N ILE A 150 -10.24 4.76 -4.94
CA ILE A 150 -10.68 5.27 -6.24
C ILE A 150 -11.03 4.14 -7.23
N GLY A 151 -10.32 3.01 -7.15
CA GLY A 151 -10.53 1.88 -8.05
C GLY A 151 -11.77 1.04 -7.75
N GLY A 152 -12.28 1.10 -6.51
CA GLY A 152 -13.42 0.31 -6.03
C GLY A 152 -14.70 1.10 -5.84
N SER A 153 -14.64 2.44 -5.96
CA SER A 153 -15.84 3.28 -5.84
C SER A 153 -16.64 3.28 -7.13
N ALA A 154 -17.90 2.92 -7.04
CA ALA A 154 -18.77 2.87 -8.20
C ALA A 154 -18.92 4.25 -8.86
N GLY A 155 -18.81 4.30 -10.19
CA GLY A 155 -19.02 5.51 -10.98
C GLY A 155 -17.87 6.53 -10.99
N VAL A 156 -16.78 6.30 -10.25
CA VAL A 156 -15.62 7.22 -10.21
C VAL A 156 -14.72 7.02 -11.42
N LEU A 157 -14.45 5.77 -11.78
CA LEU A 157 -13.69 5.42 -12.97
C LEU A 157 -14.59 4.79 -14.02
N PRO A 158 -14.34 5.01 -15.32
CA PRO A 158 -15.01 4.29 -16.39
C PRO A 158 -14.90 2.77 -16.20
N SER A 159 -15.84 2.02 -16.79
CA SER A 159 -15.85 0.55 -16.69
C SER A 159 -14.48 -0.04 -17.00
N SER A 160 -14.06 -1.02 -16.20
CA SER A 160 -12.79 -1.75 -16.43
C SER A 160 -12.81 -2.56 -17.73
N SER A 161 -13.97 -2.83 -18.30
CA SER A 161 -14.12 -3.49 -19.61
C SER A 161 -13.93 -2.52 -20.78
N SER A 162 -14.17 -1.20 -20.58
CA SER A 162 -13.98 -0.20 -21.62
C SER A 162 -12.50 0.08 -21.88
N GLN A 163 -12.16 0.49 -23.08
CA GLN A 163 -10.78 0.85 -23.45
C GLN A 163 -10.29 2.07 -22.67
N GLU A 164 -11.16 3.05 -22.48
CA GLU A 164 -10.91 4.24 -21.69
C GLU A 164 -10.60 3.89 -20.22
N GLY A 165 -11.44 3.04 -19.61
CA GLY A 165 -11.26 2.60 -18.23
C GLY A 165 -9.97 1.80 -18.02
N LYS A 166 -9.58 0.97 -18.98
CA LYS A 166 -8.29 0.26 -18.96
C LYS A 166 -7.13 1.24 -19.00
N ARG A 167 -7.13 2.17 -19.98
CA ARG A 167 -6.07 3.17 -20.17
C ARG A 167 -5.92 4.07 -18.94
N LEU A 168 -7.04 4.51 -18.34
CA LEU A 168 -7.00 5.34 -17.14
C LEU A 168 -6.41 4.59 -15.94
N ARG A 169 -6.80 3.32 -15.74
CA ARG A 169 -6.23 2.48 -14.67
C ARG A 169 -4.74 2.19 -14.87
N GLU A 170 -4.29 2.07 -16.11
CA GLU A 170 -2.86 1.94 -16.43
C GLU A 170 -2.10 3.22 -16.07
N LYS A 171 -2.61 4.40 -16.44
CA LYS A 171 -2.03 5.68 -16.05
C LYS A 171 -1.97 5.81 -14.52
N LEU A 172 -3.06 5.52 -13.80
CA LEU A 172 -3.12 5.57 -12.33
C LEU A 172 -2.15 4.56 -11.69
N ALA A 173 -1.95 3.40 -12.30
CA ALA A 173 -0.96 2.42 -11.84
C ALA A 173 0.48 2.90 -12.11
N GLY A 174 0.73 3.53 -13.23
CA GLY A 174 2.01 4.17 -13.55
C GLY A 174 2.38 5.25 -12.53
N LEU A 175 1.43 6.06 -12.10
CA LEU A 175 1.58 7.07 -11.04
C LEU A 175 1.70 6.46 -9.64
N GLY A 176 1.40 5.17 -9.47
CA GLY A 176 1.40 4.49 -8.17
C GLY A 176 0.14 4.69 -7.33
N VAL A 177 -0.86 5.42 -7.84
CA VAL A 177 -2.18 5.59 -7.19
C VAL A 177 -2.91 4.26 -7.09
N LEU A 178 -2.87 3.45 -8.15
CA LEU A 178 -3.28 2.06 -8.10
C LEU A 178 -2.05 1.14 -8.02
N ARG A 179 -2.12 0.12 -7.19
CA ARG A 179 -1.08 -0.92 -7.12
C ARG A 179 -1.05 -1.72 -8.41
N ALA A 180 0.10 -1.87 -9.03
CA ALA A 180 0.25 -2.54 -10.32
C ALA A 180 -0.30 -3.98 -10.29
N ALA A 181 -0.02 -4.75 -9.24
CA ALA A 181 -0.40 -6.16 -9.15
C ALA A 181 -1.90 -6.37 -8.85
N THR A 182 -2.48 -5.57 -7.95
CA THR A 182 -3.85 -5.80 -7.44
C THR A 182 -4.86 -4.82 -8.01
N ARG A 183 -4.43 -3.74 -8.65
CA ARG A 183 -5.24 -2.61 -9.11
C ARG A 183 -6.05 -1.94 -7.99
N GLN A 184 -5.73 -2.24 -6.75
CA GLN A 184 -6.32 -1.57 -5.59
C GLN A 184 -5.65 -0.22 -5.36
N ASP A 185 -6.42 0.69 -4.78
CA ASP A 185 -5.91 2.00 -4.36
C ASP A 185 -4.77 1.84 -3.34
N HIS A 186 -3.68 2.56 -3.57
CA HIS A 186 -2.50 2.53 -2.72
C HIS A 186 -2.80 3.05 -1.31
N PHE A 187 -3.66 4.07 -1.21
CA PHE A 187 -4.04 4.73 0.05
C PHE A 187 -5.34 4.21 0.66
N ARG A 188 -5.85 3.09 0.19
CA ARG A 188 -7.09 2.52 0.72
C ARG A 188 -7.14 2.56 2.25
N GLY A 189 -8.20 3.20 2.82
CA GLY A 189 -8.40 3.37 4.26
C GLY A 189 -7.46 4.38 4.93
N CYS A 190 -6.89 5.32 4.16
CA CYS A 190 -6.02 6.36 4.67
C CYS A 190 -6.64 7.74 4.50
N VAL A 191 -6.44 8.60 5.48
CA VAL A 191 -6.43 10.05 5.25
C VAL A 191 -5.21 10.37 4.41
N VAL A 192 -5.39 11.20 3.38
CA VAL A 192 -4.36 11.57 2.40
C VAL A 192 -4.05 13.06 2.52
N MET A 193 -2.77 13.38 2.58
CA MET A 193 -2.25 14.75 2.66
C MET A 193 -1.37 15.01 1.43
N PRO A 194 -1.82 15.84 0.50
CA PRO A 194 -0.99 16.25 -0.63
C PRO A 194 0.16 17.13 -0.18
N VAL A 195 1.34 16.90 -0.73
CA VAL A 195 2.50 17.79 -0.62
C VAL A 195 2.55 18.60 -1.91
N ILE A 196 2.27 19.87 -1.81
CA ILE A 196 2.23 20.81 -2.94
C ILE A 196 3.48 21.67 -2.92
N GLY A 197 4.13 21.82 -4.04
CA GLY A 197 5.33 22.65 -4.19
C GLY A 197 5.01 24.13 -3.97
N TRP A 198 5.76 24.78 -3.09
CA TRP A 198 5.61 26.19 -2.77
C TRP A 198 6.34 27.08 -3.79
N ALA A 199 5.83 28.30 -3.92
CA ALA A 199 6.17 29.21 -4.99
C ALA A 199 7.62 29.72 -5.03
N GLU A 200 8.32 29.79 -3.91
CA GLU A 200 9.62 30.46 -3.82
C GLU A 200 10.82 29.51 -3.76
N SER A 201 10.64 28.25 -3.32
CA SER A 201 11.73 27.26 -3.21
C SER A 201 11.92 26.43 -4.46
N ALA A 202 10.89 26.35 -5.28
CA ALA A 202 10.92 25.60 -6.52
C ALA A 202 11.10 26.57 -7.70
N SER A 203 11.68 26.10 -8.79
CA SER A 203 11.60 26.82 -10.07
C SER A 203 10.14 27.20 -10.33
N VAL A 204 9.91 28.33 -11.02
CA VAL A 204 8.57 28.80 -11.39
C VAL A 204 7.67 27.66 -11.93
N ALA A 205 8.29 26.69 -12.62
CA ALA A 205 7.64 25.51 -13.18
C ALA A 205 7.09 24.51 -12.11
N GLN A 206 7.50 24.58 -10.85
CA GLN A 206 7.07 23.65 -9.80
C GLN A 206 6.01 24.23 -8.85
N ARG A 207 5.61 25.49 -9.06
CA ARG A 207 4.57 26.14 -8.26
C ARG A 207 3.23 25.43 -8.38
N GLY A 208 2.66 25.08 -7.24
CA GLY A 208 1.34 24.41 -7.18
C GLY A 208 1.33 22.98 -7.71
N ARG A 209 2.47 22.42 -8.11
CA ARG A 209 2.57 21.01 -8.55
C ARG A 209 2.52 20.06 -7.38
N VAL A 210 1.91 18.91 -7.60
CA VAL A 210 1.92 17.83 -6.63
C VAL A 210 3.32 17.22 -6.57
N MET A 211 3.96 17.35 -5.42
CA MET A 211 5.31 16.85 -5.17
C MET A 211 5.29 15.42 -4.62
N GLN A 212 4.29 15.12 -3.77
CA GLN A 212 4.10 13.81 -3.14
C GLN A 212 2.68 13.70 -2.59
N LEU A 213 2.21 12.48 -2.36
CA LEU A 213 1.05 12.20 -1.55
C LEU A 213 1.46 11.36 -0.34
N TYR A 214 1.09 11.81 0.83
CA TYR A 214 1.26 11.08 2.07
C TYR A 214 -0.09 10.55 2.55
N GLY A 215 -0.12 9.32 3.02
CA GLY A 215 -1.30 8.66 3.56
C GLY A 215 -1.09 8.12 4.98
N ARG A 216 -2.07 8.35 5.85
CA ARG A 216 -2.10 7.79 7.20
C ARG A 216 -3.36 6.97 7.39
N ARG A 217 -3.23 5.70 7.79
CA ARG A 217 -4.37 4.82 8.06
C ARG A 217 -5.24 5.39 9.19
N VAL A 218 -6.55 5.39 8.98
CA VAL A 218 -7.52 5.81 10.00
C VAL A 218 -7.80 4.71 11.02
N GLN A 219 -7.56 3.45 10.66
CA GLN A 219 -7.71 2.33 11.57
C GLN A 219 -6.85 2.51 12.82
N PRO A 220 -7.39 2.17 14.04
CA PRO A 220 -6.60 2.11 15.26
C PRO A 220 -5.40 1.16 15.10
N ASP A 221 -4.29 1.52 15.74
CA ASP A 221 -3.02 0.80 15.59
C ASP A 221 -3.10 -0.71 15.89
N HIS A 222 -3.92 -1.09 16.88
CA HIS A 222 -4.13 -2.49 17.26
C HIS A 222 -4.92 -3.31 16.21
N LYS A 223 -5.62 -2.63 15.27
CA LYS A 223 -6.35 -3.25 14.16
C LYS A 223 -5.53 -3.30 12.87
N ILE A 224 -4.38 -2.64 12.84
CA ILE A 224 -3.47 -2.70 11.70
C ILE A 224 -2.70 -4.01 11.77
N LEU A 225 -2.76 -4.81 10.71
CA LEU A 225 -2.02 -6.07 10.64
C LEU A 225 -0.52 -5.83 10.93
N LYS A 226 0.07 -6.65 11.80
CA LYS A 226 1.48 -6.56 12.15
C LYS A 226 2.35 -6.60 10.87
N GLY A 227 3.24 -5.64 10.72
CA GLY A 227 4.08 -5.49 9.52
C GLY A 227 3.46 -4.64 8.41
N SER A 228 2.18 -4.27 8.49
CA SER A 228 1.59 -3.30 7.55
C SER A 228 2.00 -1.88 7.92
N PRO A 229 2.39 -1.05 6.93
CA PRO A 229 2.79 0.33 7.22
C PRO A 229 1.59 1.15 7.67
N LYS A 230 1.79 1.99 8.70
CA LYS A 230 0.83 2.98 9.16
C LYS A 230 0.85 4.23 8.28
N HIS A 231 2.01 4.53 7.74
CA HIS A 231 2.34 5.68 6.92
C HIS A 231 2.68 5.19 5.52
N LEU A 232 2.10 5.82 4.51
CA LEU A 232 2.34 5.48 3.12
C LEU A 232 2.70 6.74 2.35
N TYR A 233 3.56 6.57 1.34
CA TYR A 233 3.84 7.58 0.33
C TYR A 233 3.59 6.97 -1.03
N LEU A 234 3.23 7.79 -2.03
CA LEU A 234 3.26 7.26 -3.39
C LEU A 234 4.66 6.73 -3.68
N PRO A 235 4.74 5.62 -4.39
CA PRO A 235 6.01 4.98 -4.71
C PRO A 235 6.79 5.76 -5.79
N SER A 236 7.21 6.97 -5.46
CA SER A 236 8.06 7.89 -6.23
C SER A 236 9.15 8.44 -5.31
N PRO A 237 10.24 9.01 -5.84
CA PRO A 237 11.22 9.70 -5.01
C PRO A 237 10.55 10.76 -4.14
N LEU A 238 10.91 10.80 -2.86
CA LEU A 238 10.37 11.80 -1.92
C LEU A 238 10.81 13.20 -2.39
N ALA A 239 9.85 14.11 -2.43
CA ALA A 239 10.08 15.51 -2.82
C ALA A 239 9.08 16.42 -2.09
N GLY A 240 9.51 17.64 -1.82
CA GLY A 240 8.73 18.67 -1.14
C GLY A 240 8.59 18.44 0.37
N VAL A 241 8.14 19.46 1.05
CA VAL A 241 7.83 19.45 2.48
C VAL A 241 6.38 19.88 2.64
N TRP A 242 5.62 19.17 3.47
CA TRP A 242 4.24 19.57 3.75
C TRP A 242 4.22 20.91 4.50
N ASN A 243 3.40 21.86 4.03
CA ASN A 243 3.33 23.23 4.57
C ASN A 243 4.71 23.96 4.54
N GLU A 244 5.43 23.84 3.44
CA GLU A 244 6.73 24.51 3.24
C GLU A 244 6.64 26.03 3.38
N GLU A 245 5.49 26.60 3.03
CA GLU A 245 5.17 28.04 3.19
C GLU A 245 5.34 28.51 4.62
N ALA A 246 4.74 27.80 5.59
CA ALA A 246 4.82 28.18 6.99
C ALA A 246 6.23 28.02 7.56
N LEU A 247 7.01 27.04 7.05
CA LEU A 247 8.41 26.88 7.46
C LEU A 247 9.26 28.08 7.05
N LYS A 248 8.98 28.67 5.88
CA LYS A 248 9.71 29.85 5.39
C LYS A 248 9.27 31.14 6.09
N ALA A 249 7.96 31.30 6.30
CA ALA A 249 7.45 32.45 7.03
C ALA A 249 7.94 32.49 8.50
N SER A 250 8.21 31.32 9.12
CA SER A 250 8.72 31.23 10.48
C SER A 250 10.23 31.43 10.63
N SER A 251 10.99 31.43 9.52
CA SER A 251 12.44 31.67 9.54
C SER A 251 12.82 33.17 9.55
N GLU A 252 11.84 34.04 9.52
CA GLU A 252 12.01 35.50 9.61
C GLU A 252 11.79 36.07 11.02
N VAL A 253 11.81 35.22 12.06
CA VAL A 253 11.68 35.66 13.47
C VAL A 253 13.02 35.55 14.20
#